data_fd51ff3635ee1ae9630cb7ad8cedc980
#
_entry.id   fd51ff3635ee1ae9630cb7ad8cedc980
#
_cell.length_a   1.000
_cell.length_b   1.000
_cell.length_c   1.000
_cell.angle_alpha   90.00
_cell.angle_beta   90.00
_cell.angle_gamma   90.00
#
_symmetry.space_group_name_H-M   'P 1'
#
loop_
_entity.id
_entity.type
_entity.pdbx_description
1 polymer ?
#
loop_
_entity_poly.entity_id
_entity_poly.type
_entity_poly.pdbx_seq_one_letter_code
_entity_poly.pdbx_strand_id
1 'polypeptide(L)'
;MRQKIKELNTIKGRLGEQIACEYLVKRGFIIKDRNYRKRWGEIDIIATKDSKIHFIEVKSVSVSDCGQVEKYEKHKPEDNVHPYKIHKIRKVVVNYLDEKSSSGIGDFAFHVICVYLNFVSRKAKIRIIENIIL
;
A
#
# COMPACT_ATOMS: atom_id res chain seq x y z
N MET A 1 10.18 -26.04 4.90
CA MET A 1 8.80 -25.56 4.69
C MET A 1 8.61 -24.09 5.06
N ARG A 2 9.09 -23.65 6.24
CA ARG A 2 9.00 -22.23 6.65
C ARG A 2 9.70 -21.28 5.68
N GLN A 3 10.88 -21.67 5.17
CA GLN A 3 11.64 -20.86 4.22
C GLN A 3 10.88 -20.69 2.90
N LYS A 4 10.26 -21.75 2.40
CA LYS A 4 9.46 -21.72 1.17
C LYS A 4 8.25 -20.79 1.29
N ILE A 5 7.57 -20.82 2.44
CA ILE A 5 6.42 -19.94 2.72
C ILE A 5 6.86 -18.48 2.75
N LYS A 6 8.00 -18.18 3.39
CA LYS A 6 8.57 -16.83 3.41
C LYS A 6 8.90 -16.33 2.01
N GLU A 7 9.50 -17.17 1.18
CA GLU A 7 9.82 -16.82 -0.21
C GLU A 7 8.58 -16.52 -1.02
N LEU A 8 7.53 -17.33 -0.90
CA LEU A 8 6.26 -17.11 -1.58
C LEU A 8 5.59 -15.82 -1.13
N ASN A 9 5.61 -15.51 0.17
CA ASN A 9 5.05 -14.28 0.70
C ASN A 9 5.83 -13.06 0.21
N THR A 10 7.14 -13.16 0.09
CA THR A 10 7.99 -12.09 -0.44
C THR A 10 7.68 -11.83 -1.92
N ILE A 11 7.54 -12.89 -2.72
CA ILE A 11 7.18 -12.78 -4.13
C ILE A 11 5.80 -12.13 -4.29
N LYS A 12 4.83 -12.58 -3.50
CA LYS A 12 3.48 -12.04 -3.50
C LYS A 12 3.48 -10.55 -3.15
N GLY A 13 4.22 -10.16 -2.13
CA GLY A 13 4.33 -8.77 -1.71
C GLY A 13 4.95 -7.88 -2.78
N ARG A 14 6.05 -8.31 -3.40
CA ARG A 14 6.71 -7.58 -4.48
C ARG A 14 5.82 -7.43 -5.69
N LEU A 15 5.13 -8.50 -6.08
CA LEU A 15 4.22 -8.46 -7.22
C LEU A 15 3.05 -7.51 -6.95
N GLY A 16 2.46 -7.57 -5.76
CA GLY A 16 1.38 -6.66 -5.37
C GLY A 16 1.82 -5.20 -5.40
N GLU A 17 3.00 -4.88 -4.88
CA GLU A 17 3.54 -3.52 -4.91
C GLU A 17 3.79 -3.04 -6.34
N GLN A 18 4.31 -3.92 -7.21
CA GLN A 18 4.53 -3.58 -8.61
C GLN A 18 3.22 -3.28 -9.32
N ILE A 19 2.21 -4.12 -9.12
CA ILE A 19 0.89 -3.92 -9.69
C ILE A 19 0.26 -2.61 -9.18
N ALA A 20 0.40 -2.34 -7.89
CA ALA A 20 -0.10 -1.09 -7.31
C ALA A 20 0.60 0.13 -7.92
N CYS A 21 1.91 0.07 -8.12
CA CYS A 21 2.66 1.16 -8.77
C CYS A 21 2.17 1.40 -10.19
N GLU A 22 2.02 0.35 -10.99
CA GLU A 22 1.52 0.46 -12.36
C GLU A 22 0.12 1.05 -12.41
N TYR A 23 -0.74 0.63 -11.49
CA TYR A 23 -2.09 1.15 -11.36
C TYR A 23 -2.08 2.67 -11.09
N LEU A 24 -1.24 3.10 -10.15
CA LEU A 24 -1.11 4.51 -9.78
C LEU A 24 -0.56 5.35 -10.94
N VAL A 25 0.48 4.87 -11.62
CA VAL A 25 1.08 5.56 -12.77
C VAL A 25 0.05 5.77 -13.87
N LYS A 26 -0.74 4.76 -14.18
CA LYS A 26 -1.81 4.86 -15.18
C LYS A 26 -2.87 5.91 -14.81
N ARG A 27 -3.01 6.20 -13.53
CA ARG A 27 -3.96 7.20 -13.03
C ARG A 27 -3.33 8.58 -12.81
N GLY A 28 -2.11 8.78 -13.28
CA GLY A 28 -1.46 10.07 -13.26
C GLY A 28 -0.61 10.35 -12.03
N PHE A 29 -0.40 9.37 -11.16
CA PHE A 29 0.50 9.51 -10.03
C PHE A 29 1.96 9.42 -10.48
N ILE A 30 2.81 10.18 -9.81
CA ILE A 30 4.26 10.10 -9.98
C ILE A 30 4.81 9.42 -8.73
N ILE A 31 5.45 8.27 -8.92
CA ILE A 31 6.04 7.52 -7.82
C ILE A 31 7.33 8.23 -7.39
N LYS A 32 7.40 8.63 -6.13
CA LYS A 32 8.55 9.34 -5.56
C LYS A 32 9.48 8.41 -4.82
N ASP A 33 8.93 7.53 -4.00
CA ASP A 33 9.69 6.58 -3.21
C ASP A 33 8.94 5.26 -3.11
N ARG A 34 9.68 4.18 -3.00
CA ARG A 34 9.13 2.84 -2.73
C ARG A 34 9.86 2.27 -1.53
N ASN A 35 9.12 1.57 -0.68
CA ASN A 35 9.69 0.94 0.52
C ASN A 35 10.50 1.94 1.36
N TYR A 36 9.87 3.09 1.60
CA TYR A 36 10.46 4.11 2.48
C TYR A 36 10.46 3.57 3.90
N ARG A 37 11.66 3.29 4.40
CA ARG A 37 11.83 2.56 5.64
C ARG A 37 12.57 3.37 6.68
N LYS A 38 12.03 3.36 7.89
CA LYS A 38 12.67 3.91 9.09
C LYS A 38 12.67 2.83 10.16
N ARG A 39 13.45 3.07 11.21
CA ARG A 39 13.59 2.16 12.33
C ARG A 39 12.25 1.75 12.96
N TRP A 40 11.29 2.68 12.94
CA TRP A 40 9.99 2.51 13.60
C TRP A 40 8.83 2.19 12.64
N GLY A 41 9.10 2.05 11.36
CA GLY A 41 8.06 1.68 10.41
C GLY A 41 8.44 1.96 8.96
N GLU A 42 7.54 1.59 8.04
CA GLU A 42 7.74 1.76 6.62
C GLU A 42 6.45 2.16 5.90
N ILE A 43 6.61 2.76 4.75
CA ILE A 43 5.53 3.05 3.80
C ILE A 43 5.91 2.39 2.47
N ASP A 44 4.98 1.64 1.90
CA ASP A 44 5.24 0.86 0.67
C ASP A 44 5.44 1.74 -0.55
N ILE A 45 4.59 2.75 -0.74
CA ILE A 45 4.66 3.65 -1.90
C ILE A 45 4.40 5.08 -1.43
N ILE A 46 5.21 6.00 -1.93
CA ILE A 46 4.98 7.43 -1.77
C ILE A 46 4.89 8.03 -3.17
N ALA A 47 3.80 8.71 -3.47
CA ALA A 47 3.53 9.25 -4.79
C ALA A 47 2.98 10.67 -4.70
N THR A 48 3.07 11.41 -5.79
CA THR A 48 2.49 12.75 -5.88
C THR A 48 1.48 12.82 -7.02
N LYS A 49 0.44 13.58 -6.81
CA LYS A 49 -0.55 13.91 -7.84
C LYS A 49 -1.24 15.21 -7.43
N ASP A 50 -1.38 16.13 -8.37
CA ASP A 50 -2.09 17.42 -8.15
C ASP A 50 -1.56 18.17 -6.91
N SER A 51 -0.24 18.25 -6.79
CA SER A 51 0.46 18.92 -5.68
C SER A 51 0.18 18.34 -4.30
N LYS A 52 -0.30 17.11 -4.25
CA LYS A 52 -0.58 16.38 -3.01
C LYS A 52 0.31 15.17 -2.90
N ILE A 53 0.77 14.88 -1.68
CA ILE A 53 1.58 13.70 -1.39
C ILE A 53 0.66 12.58 -0.92
N HIS A 54 0.79 11.41 -1.54
CA HIS A 54 -0.01 10.25 -1.21
C HIS A 54 0.89 9.16 -0.65
N PHE A 55 0.56 8.72 0.55
CA PHE A 55 1.24 7.60 1.22
C PHE A 55 0.34 6.38 1.09
N ILE A 56 0.90 5.29 0.61
CA ILE A 56 0.11 4.12 0.25
C ILE A 56 0.71 2.87 0.88
N GLU A 57 -0.11 2.12 1.59
CA GLU A 57 0.21 0.78 2.04
C GLU A 57 -0.45 -0.22 1.10
N VAL A 58 0.31 -1.22 0.68
CA VAL A 58 -0.15 -2.26 -0.24
C VAL A 58 -0.35 -3.56 0.53
N LYS A 59 -1.52 -4.15 0.37
CA LYS A 59 -1.83 -5.47 0.90
C LYS A 59 -2.09 -6.42 -0.24
N SER A 60 -1.32 -7.50 -0.30
CA SER A 60 -1.46 -8.52 -1.33
C SER A 60 -2.13 -9.75 -0.75
N VAL A 61 -3.15 -10.23 -1.42
CA VAL A 61 -3.92 -11.40 -1.00
C VAL A 61 -3.99 -12.38 -2.17
N SER A 62 -3.65 -13.65 -1.91
CA SER A 62 -3.84 -14.71 -2.89
C SER A 62 -5.30 -15.17 -2.85
N VAL A 63 -5.92 -15.28 -4.01
CA VAL A 63 -7.30 -15.76 -4.13
C VAL A 63 -7.36 -16.89 -5.15
N SER A 64 -8.26 -17.84 -4.94
CA SER A 64 -8.44 -18.97 -5.87
C SER A 64 -9.24 -18.58 -7.09
N ASP A 65 -10.06 -17.54 -6.98
CA ASP A 65 -10.87 -17.00 -8.06
C ASP A 65 -11.12 -15.52 -7.77
N CYS A 66 -10.85 -14.65 -8.76
CA CYS A 66 -11.10 -13.22 -8.64
C CYS A 66 -12.57 -12.89 -8.40
N GLY A 67 -13.49 -13.79 -8.76
CA GLY A 67 -14.91 -13.68 -8.43
C GLY A 67 -15.21 -13.80 -6.93
N GLN A 68 -14.27 -14.33 -6.15
CA GLN A 68 -14.41 -14.48 -4.70
C GLN A 68 -13.94 -13.26 -3.91
N VAL A 69 -13.57 -12.21 -4.58
CA VAL A 69 -13.10 -10.96 -3.92
C VAL A 69 -14.10 -10.47 -2.89
N GLU A 70 -15.39 -10.64 -3.13
CA GLU A 70 -16.45 -10.25 -2.21
C GLU A 70 -16.34 -10.88 -0.82
N LYS A 71 -15.80 -12.09 -0.73
CA LYS A 71 -15.54 -12.74 0.56
C LYS A 71 -14.50 -11.99 1.37
N TYR A 72 -13.51 -11.42 0.70
CA TYR A 72 -12.45 -10.66 1.33
C TYR A 72 -12.86 -9.22 1.62
N GLU A 73 -13.85 -8.70 0.89
CA GLU A 73 -14.40 -7.36 1.10
C GLU A 73 -15.18 -7.24 2.41
N LYS A 74 -15.68 -8.35 2.95
CA LYS A 74 -16.32 -8.38 4.27
C LYS A 74 -15.35 -8.04 5.38
N HIS A 75 -14.05 -8.32 5.16
CA HIS A 75 -12.99 -7.87 6.03
C HIS A 75 -12.41 -6.61 5.40
N LYS A 76 -12.88 -5.46 5.85
CA LYS A 76 -12.35 -4.19 5.40
C LYS A 76 -10.86 -4.14 5.77
N PRO A 77 -9.95 -3.86 4.81
CA PRO A 77 -8.52 -3.74 5.13
C PRO A 77 -8.22 -2.72 6.22
N GLU A 78 -9.05 -1.69 6.35
CA GLU A 78 -8.95 -0.73 7.44
C GLU A 78 -9.19 -1.38 8.81
N ASP A 79 -9.98 -2.45 8.88
CA ASP A 79 -10.23 -3.20 10.12
C ASP A 79 -8.98 -3.97 10.57
N ASN A 80 -8.07 -4.24 9.64
CA ASN A 80 -6.79 -4.88 9.92
C ASN A 80 -5.70 -3.87 10.26
N VAL A 81 -5.98 -2.57 10.14
CA VAL A 81 -5.03 -1.54 10.51
C VAL A 81 -5.23 -1.23 11.98
N HIS A 82 -4.57 -2.00 12.81
CA HIS A 82 -4.61 -1.83 14.26
C HIS A 82 -4.19 -0.41 14.65
N PRO A 83 -4.78 0.20 15.70
CA PRO A 83 -4.39 1.54 16.16
C PRO A 83 -2.88 1.72 16.35
N TYR A 84 -2.20 0.68 16.79
CA TYR A 84 -0.74 0.66 16.95
C TYR A 84 -0.03 0.85 15.60
N LYS A 85 -0.53 0.21 14.54
CA LYS A 85 0.01 0.34 13.19
C LYS A 85 -0.24 1.73 12.62
N ILE A 86 -1.42 2.29 12.84
CA ILE A 86 -1.74 3.66 12.44
C ILE A 86 -0.79 4.65 13.09
N HIS A 87 -0.50 4.47 14.37
CA HIS A 87 0.43 5.34 15.09
C HIS A 87 1.85 5.29 14.50
N LYS A 88 2.33 4.10 14.14
CA LYS A 88 3.63 3.94 13.49
C LYS A 88 3.65 4.59 12.11
N ILE A 89 2.59 4.39 11.33
CA ILE A 89 2.45 5.00 10.00
C ILE A 89 2.50 6.51 10.11
N ARG A 90 1.76 7.07 11.07
CA ARG A 90 1.75 8.52 11.31
C ARG A 90 3.15 9.05 11.56
N LYS A 91 3.95 8.37 12.37
CA LYS A 91 5.34 8.76 12.64
C LYS A 91 6.18 8.78 11.38
N VAL A 92 6.04 7.76 10.53
CA VAL A 92 6.80 7.69 9.28
C VAL A 92 6.39 8.80 8.33
N VAL A 93 5.09 9.07 8.22
CA VAL A 93 4.55 10.15 7.40
C VAL A 93 5.10 11.51 7.83
N VAL A 94 5.03 11.80 9.13
CA VAL A 94 5.54 13.06 9.69
C VAL A 94 7.04 13.20 9.40
N ASN A 95 7.80 12.12 9.59
CA ASN A 95 9.23 12.12 9.33
C ASN A 95 9.55 12.40 7.86
N TYR A 96 8.79 11.79 6.94
CA TYR A 96 8.98 12.02 5.51
C TYR A 96 8.69 13.50 5.15
N LEU A 97 7.60 14.02 5.66
CA LEU A 97 7.21 15.41 5.40
C LEU A 97 8.28 16.38 5.93
N ASP A 98 8.82 16.12 7.10
CA ASP A 98 9.89 16.94 7.68
C ASP A 98 11.16 16.89 6.85
N GLU A 99 11.54 15.73 6.33
CA GLU A 99 12.76 15.57 5.54
C GLU A 99 12.66 16.17 4.13
N LYS A 100 11.49 16.04 3.51
CA LYS A 100 11.32 16.35 2.09
C LYS A 100 10.65 17.69 1.81
N SER A 101 9.99 18.28 2.79
CA SER A 101 9.28 19.55 2.62
C SER A 101 10.15 20.70 3.12
N SER A 102 10.67 21.50 2.19
CA SER A 102 11.44 22.69 2.53
C SER A 102 10.54 23.90 2.82
N SER A 103 9.25 23.83 2.53
CA SER A 103 8.32 24.97 2.58
C SER A 103 7.10 24.74 3.46
N GLY A 104 7.17 23.79 4.37
CA GLY A 104 6.04 23.45 5.23
C GLY A 104 5.26 22.24 4.76
N ILE A 105 4.30 21.85 5.56
CA ILE A 105 3.49 20.65 5.30
C ILE A 105 2.50 20.95 4.19
N GLY A 106 2.69 20.34 3.02
CA GLY A 106 1.69 20.37 1.95
C GLY A 106 0.55 19.40 2.27
N ASP A 107 -0.45 19.39 1.41
CA ASP A 107 -1.54 18.42 1.53
C ASP A 107 -1.01 17.00 1.37
N PHE A 108 -1.50 16.12 2.19
CA PHE A 108 -1.18 14.69 2.09
C PHE A 108 -2.42 13.84 2.36
N ALA A 109 -2.36 12.60 1.89
CA ALA A 109 -3.39 11.60 2.15
C ALA A 109 -2.74 10.24 2.36
N PHE A 110 -3.42 9.39 3.09
CA PHE A 110 -3.01 8.00 3.29
C PHE A 110 -4.08 7.07 2.71
N HIS A 111 -3.64 6.09 1.95
CA HIS A 111 -4.51 5.11 1.31
C HIS A 111 -4.00 3.70 1.50
N VAL A 112 -4.89 2.74 1.43
CA VAL A 112 -4.53 1.32 1.35
C VAL A 112 -4.98 0.78 0.00
N ILE A 113 -4.06 0.10 -0.69
CA ILE A 113 -4.37 -0.62 -1.92
C ILE A 113 -4.33 -2.11 -1.61
N CYS A 114 -5.43 -2.79 -1.86
CA CYS A 114 -5.50 -4.25 -1.79
C CYS A 114 -5.37 -4.83 -3.19
N VAL A 115 -4.41 -5.74 -3.36
CA VAL A 115 -4.18 -6.43 -4.62
C VAL A 115 -4.55 -7.90 -4.41
N TYR A 116 -5.58 -8.33 -5.11
CA TYR A 116 -6.06 -9.71 -5.07
C TYR A 116 -5.43 -10.46 -6.24
N LEU A 117 -4.52 -11.39 -5.92
CA LEU A 117 -3.73 -12.12 -6.91
C LEU A 117 -4.27 -13.52 -7.11
N ASN A 118 -4.61 -13.85 -8.35
CA ASN A 118 -4.94 -15.22 -8.73
C ASN A 118 -3.78 -15.78 -9.54
N PHE A 119 -2.96 -16.64 -8.94
CA PHE A 119 -1.78 -17.20 -9.58
C PHE A 119 -2.12 -18.27 -10.64
N VAL A 120 -3.31 -18.84 -10.57
CA VAL A 120 -3.76 -19.83 -11.55
C VAL A 120 -4.19 -19.15 -12.84
N SER A 121 -5.07 -18.17 -12.75
CA SER A 121 -5.56 -17.43 -13.92
C SER A 121 -4.60 -16.31 -14.35
N ARG A 122 -3.61 -15.97 -13.53
CA ARG A 122 -2.67 -14.86 -13.74
C ARG A 122 -3.40 -13.51 -13.88
N LYS A 123 -4.45 -13.34 -13.09
CA LYS A 123 -5.21 -12.10 -13.03
C LYS A 123 -5.08 -11.45 -11.66
N ALA A 124 -5.17 -10.14 -11.64
CA ALA A 124 -5.18 -9.37 -10.40
C ALA A 124 -6.38 -8.43 -10.38
N LYS A 125 -6.91 -8.20 -9.20
CA LYS A 125 -7.98 -7.23 -8.98
C LYS A 125 -7.53 -6.27 -7.90
N ILE A 126 -7.84 -4.99 -8.05
CA ILE A 126 -7.40 -3.94 -7.14
C ILE A 126 -8.60 -3.31 -6.47
N ARG A 127 -8.47 -3.07 -5.18
CA ARG A 127 -9.40 -2.27 -4.41
C ARG A 127 -8.62 -1.20 -3.66
N ILE A 128 -9.08 0.04 -3.74
CA ILE A 128 -8.48 1.16 -3.02
C ILE A 128 -9.39 1.61 -1.89
N ILE A 129 -8.81 1.84 -0.73
CA ILE A 129 -9.47 2.50 0.38
C ILE A 129 -8.77 3.83 0.56
N GLU A 130 -9.49 4.88 0.19
CA GLU A 130 -8.92 6.23 0.13
C GLU A 130 -9.13 7.02 1.41
N ASN A 131 -8.20 7.94 1.65
CA ASN A 131 -8.30 8.98 2.68
C ASN A 131 -8.55 8.43 4.08
N ILE A 132 -7.74 7.44 4.47
CA ILE A 132 -7.75 6.92 5.83
C ILE A 132 -7.20 7.98 6.76
N ILE A 133 -7.91 8.24 7.85
CA ILE A 133 -7.49 9.21 8.86
C ILE A 133 -6.41 8.58 9.75
N LEU A 134 -5.29 9.26 9.83
CA LEU A 134 -4.15 8.82 10.65
C LEU A 134 -4.21 9.42 12.06
#